data_401eb952d458acff2f3500f6529cfda3
#
_entry.id   401eb952d458acff2f3500f6529cfda3
#
_cell.length_a   1.000
_cell.length_b   1.000
_cell.length_c   1.000
_cell.angle_alpha   90.00
_cell.angle_beta   90.00
_cell.angle_gamma   90.00
#
_symmetry.space_group_name_H-M   'P 1'
#
loop_
_entity.id
_entity.type
_entity.pdbx_description
1 polymer ?
#
loop_
_entity_poly.entity_id
_entity_poly.type
_entity_poly.pdbx_seq_one_letter_code
_entity_poly.pdbx_strand_id
1 'polypeptide(L)'
;MKKIILVSLLIILSASACRSRISSLPTGTWKYRLLVNGAPIGSAVATNSLADGNYVSTVEMEMDAGYVKNSTRQVVTETADFKPVKLEVYNKTVQNGQSSELKTVARFNGTRVDLDTGDAKSVITIRRPFILEGNYFMHELIKSGFKTGTVVRHHVYEPSVDTEEPVLMIIKVIGKEDVLINGSTKSLIHLGYAIENMKNMDAYVDGDGITHKMIIMMLNNRLEMILK
;
A
#
# COMPACT_ATOMS: atom_id res chain seq x y z
N MET A 1 42.25 -16.92 -64.94
CA MET A 1 41.42 -17.54 -63.91
C MET A 1 41.43 -16.63 -62.73
N LYS A 2 40.36 -15.84 -62.48
CA LYS A 2 40.22 -14.89 -61.39
C LYS A 2 39.47 -15.57 -60.27
N LYS A 3 40.12 -15.72 -59.08
CA LYS A 3 39.50 -16.24 -57.89
C LYS A 3 38.69 -15.11 -57.22
N ILE A 4 37.38 -15.29 -57.15
CA ILE A 4 36.47 -14.43 -56.43
C ILE A 4 36.47 -14.91 -54.96
N ILE A 5 36.98 -14.09 -54.09
CA ILE A 5 36.90 -14.29 -52.63
C ILE A 5 35.57 -13.73 -52.15
N LEU A 6 34.67 -14.63 -51.74
CA LEU A 6 33.38 -14.27 -51.13
C LEU A 6 33.59 -13.97 -49.66
N VAL A 7 33.58 -12.69 -49.28
CA VAL A 7 33.64 -12.27 -47.87
C VAL A 7 32.21 -12.32 -47.33
N SER A 8 31.91 -13.34 -46.52
CA SER A 8 30.66 -13.47 -45.78
C SER A 8 30.71 -12.52 -44.60
N LEU A 9 29.99 -11.39 -44.69
CA LEU A 9 29.80 -10.44 -43.61
C LEU A 9 28.76 -11.02 -42.64
N LEU A 10 29.22 -11.62 -41.52
CA LEU A 10 28.38 -12.11 -40.45
C LEU A 10 27.91 -10.92 -39.62
N ILE A 11 26.70 -10.40 -39.90
CA ILE A 11 26.05 -9.38 -39.06
C ILE A 11 25.52 -10.08 -37.83
N ILE A 12 26.28 -10.00 -36.73
CA ILE A 12 25.79 -10.38 -35.41
C ILE A 12 24.83 -9.28 -34.94
N LEU A 13 23.53 -9.50 -35.19
CA LEU A 13 22.47 -8.76 -34.52
C LEU A 13 22.52 -9.14 -33.05
N SER A 14 23.25 -8.37 -32.26
CA SER A 14 23.08 -8.36 -30.81
C SER A 14 21.68 -7.79 -30.51
N ALA A 15 20.69 -8.67 -30.47
CA ALA A 15 19.40 -8.36 -29.86
C ALA A 15 19.68 -8.09 -28.37
N SER A 16 19.91 -6.83 -28.05
CA SER A 16 19.82 -6.35 -26.68
C SER A 16 18.39 -6.58 -26.26
N ALA A 17 18.15 -7.77 -25.69
CA ALA A 17 16.93 -8.05 -24.97
C ALA A 17 16.89 -7.03 -23.83
N CYS A 18 16.18 -5.93 -24.08
CA CYS A 18 15.73 -5.05 -23.04
C CYS A 18 14.81 -5.91 -22.17
N ARG A 19 15.39 -6.68 -21.23
CA ARG A 19 14.63 -7.24 -20.12
C ARG A 19 14.02 -6.04 -19.42
N SER A 20 12.76 -5.75 -19.74
CA SER A 20 11.93 -4.96 -18.84
C SER A 20 12.09 -5.64 -17.47
N ARG A 21 12.85 -5.02 -16.58
CA ARG A 21 12.78 -5.36 -15.17
C ARG A 21 11.31 -5.17 -14.85
N ILE A 22 10.58 -6.26 -14.72
CA ILE A 22 9.31 -6.25 -14.00
C ILE A 22 9.75 -5.81 -12.62
N SER A 23 9.53 -4.53 -12.29
CA SER A 23 9.90 -4.00 -11.00
C SER A 23 9.02 -4.72 -9.99
N SER A 24 9.63 -5.66 -9.27
CA SER A 24 8.97 -6.33 -8.17
C SER A 24 8.65 -5.27 -7.10
N LEU A 25 7.52 -5.42 -6.44
CA LEU A 25 7.22 -4.62 -5.27
C LEU A 25 8.35 -4.74 -4.24
N PRO A 26 8.67 -3.66 -3.52
CA PRO A 26 9.65 -3.71 -2.47
C PRO A 26 9.20 -4.70 -1.38
N THR A 27 10.11 -5.57 -0.96
CA THR A 27 9.94 -6.46 0.19
C THR A 27 10.88 -6.01 1.30
N GLY A 28 10.43 -6.07 2.54
CA GLY A 28 11.21 -5.60 3.68
C GLY A 28 10.35 -5.17 4.85
N THR A 29 10.98 -4.48 5.80
CA THR A 29 10.34 -3.94 7.00
C THR A 29 10.74 -2.49 7.17
N TRP A 30 9.76 -1.63 7.32
CA TRP A 30 9.93 -0.19 7.48
C TRP A 30 9.31 0.26 8.79
N LYS A 31 10.04 1.11 9.53
CA LYS A 31 9.60 1.64 10.83
C LYS A 31 9.30 3.12 10.72
N TYR A 32 8.19 3.55 11.30
CA TYR A 32 7.71 4.92 11.22
C TYR A 32 7.48 5.52 12.60
N ARG A 33 7.60 6.85 12.67
CA ARG A 33 7.07 7.66 13.77
C ARG A 33 5.70 8.17 13.38
N LEU A 34 4.79 8.25 14.35
CA LEU A 34 3.47 8.86 14.19
C LEU A 34 3.44 10.17 14.97
N LEU A 35 2.99 11.21 14.29
CA LEU A 35 2.87 12.55 14.84
C LEU A 35 1.44 13.07 14.61
N VAL A 36 0.85 13.73 15.61
CA VAL A 36 -0.38 14.51 15.42
C VAL A 36 -0.05 15.97 15.69
N ASN A 37 -0.30 16.84 14.69
CA ASN A 37 0.04 18.26 14.74
C ASN A 37 1.50 18.50 15.16
N GLY A 38 2.42 17.64 14.73
CA GLY A 38 3.85 17.69 15.04
C GLY A 38 4.25 17.04 16.37
N ALA A 39 3.30 16.71 17.26
CA ALA A 39 3.58 16.03 18.53
C ALA A 39 3.67 14.50 18.30
N PRO A 40 4.71 13.82 18.82
CA PRO A 40 4.82 12.37 18.70
C PRO A 40 3.74 11.67 19.52
N ILE A 41 3.02 10.73 18.89
CA ILE A 41 1.95 9.97 19.52
C ILE A 41 2.13 8.46 19.41
N GLY A 42 3.16 7.99 18.70
CA GLY A 42 3.33 6.54 18.52
C GLY A 42 4.28 6.13 17.43
N SER A 43 4.12 4.90 17.00
CA SER A 43 4.93 4.29 15.94
C SER A 43 4.12 3.34 15.08
N ALA A 44 4.62 3.07 13.87
CA ALA A 44 4.12 2.01 13.02
C ALA A 44 5.27 1.17 12.44
N VAL A 45 4.98 -0.07 12.14
CA VAL A 45 5.86 -0.99 11.42
C VAL A 45 5.09 -1.55 10.24
N ALA A 46 5.59 -1.34 9.03
CA ALA A 46 5.06 -1.95 7.83
C ALA A 46 6.03 -3.02 7.33
N THR A 47 5.51 -4.19 6.99
CA THR A 47 6.29 -5.29 6.42
C THR A 47 5.61 -5.76 5.14
N ASN A 48 6.37 -5.99 4.08
CA ASN A 48 5.89 -6.62 2.87
C ASN A 48 6.82 -7.77 2.50
N SER A 49 6.25 -8.93 2.22
CA SER A 49 6.99 -10.14 1.86
C SER A 49 6.28 -10.89 0.73
N LEU A 50 7.03 -11.67 -0.02
CA LEU A 50 6.52 -12.62 -1.00
C LEU A 50 6.87 -14.02 -0.50
N ALA A 51 5.87 -14.81 -0.12
CA ALA A 51 6.01 -16.16 0.39
C ALA A 51 4.97 -17.07 -0.25
N ASP A 52 5.38 -18.25 -0.69
CA ASP A 52 4.51 -19.27 -1.30
C ASP A 52 3.63 -18.73 -2.45
N GLY A 53 4.20 -17.79 -3.24
CA GLY A 53 3.51 -17.15 -4.36
C GLY A 53 2.47 -16.10 -3.96
N ASN A 54 2.40 -15.72 -2.69
CA ASN A 54 1.52 -14.67 -2.19
C ASN A 54 2.31 -13.49 -1.64
N TYR A 55 1.83 -12.27 -1.87
CA TYR A 55 2.24 -11.11 -1.11
C TYR A 55 1.54 -11.11 0.24
N VAL A 56 2.31 -10.90 1.29
CA VAL A 56 1.80 -10.70 2.65
C VAL A 56 2.30 -9.35 3.14
N SER A 57 1.37 -8.42 3.28
CA SER A 57 1.62 -7.09 3.83
C SER A 57 1.06 -7.01 5.25
N THR A 58 1.87 -6.54 6.18
CA THR A 58 1.46 -6.32 7.57
C THR A 58 1.74 -4.87 7.94
N VAL A 59 0.77 -4.22 8.57
CA VAL A 59 0.93 -2.92 9.21
C VAL A 59 0.56 -3.06 10.67
N GLU A 60 1.49 -2.74 11.54
CA GLU A 60 1.28 -2.67 13.00
C GLU A 60 1.45 -1.22 13.43
N MET A 61 0.49 -0.70 14.18
CA MET A 61 0.46 0.69 14.60
C MET A 61 0.11 0.76 16.09
N GLU A 62 0.86 1.54 16.82
CA GLU A 62 0.61 1.85 18.22
C GLU A 62 0.54 3.37 18.40
N MET A 63 -0.53 3.84 19.02
CA MET A 63 -0.76 5.25 19.33
C MET A 63 -1.11 5.42 20.80
N ASP A 64 -0.53 6.44 21.43
CA ASP A 64 -0.80 6.84 22.81
C ASP A 64 -1.07 8.35 22.84
N ALA A 65 -2.34 8.73 22.97
CA ALA A 65 -2.77 10.12 23.13
C ALA A 65 -2.99 10.49 24.62
N GLY A 66 -2.42 9.71 25.55
CA GLY A 66 -2.54 9.90 27.00
C GLY A 66 -3.81 9.28 27.57
N TYR A 67 -4.97 9.78 27.19
CA TYR A 67 -6.28 9.26 27.66
C TYR A 67 -6.81 8.10 26.81
N VAL A 68 -6.29 7.91 25.59
CA VAL A 68 -6.62 6.79 24.69
C VAL A 68 -5.34 6.18 24.16
N LYS A 69 -5.24 4.86 24.28
CA LYS A 69 -4.21 4.05 23.61
C LYS A 69 -4.89 3.18 22.57
N ASN A 70 -4.33 3.15 21.37
CA ASN A 70 -4.82 2.32 20.29
C ASN A 70 -3.67 1.48 19.72
N SER A 71 -3.94 0.18 19.51
CA SER A 71 -3.06 -0.75 18.84
C SER A 71 -3.83 -1.38 17.69
N THR A 72 -3.31 -1.26 16.49
CA THR A 72 -3.91 -1.84 15.27
C THR A 72 -2.90 -2.75 14.61
N ARG A 73 -3.35 -3.93 14.17
CA ARG A 73 -2.59 -4.82 13.29
C ARG A 73 -3.47 -5.20 12.11
N GLN A 74 -3.01 -4.89 10.92
CA GLN A 74 -3.65 -5.30 9.66
C GLN A 74 -2.72 -6.24 8.91
N VAL A 75 -3.26 -7.36 8.41
CA VAL A 75 -2.55 -8.30 7.55
C VAL A 75 -3.37 -8.52 6.28
N VAL A 76 -2.77 -8.20 5.16
CA VAL A 76 -3.31 -8.41 3.82
C VAL A 76 -2.54 -9.54 3.16
N THR A 77 -3.25 -10.54 2.66
CA THR A 77 -2.68 -11.62 1.83
C THR A 77 -3.31 -11.56 0.44
N GLU A 78 -2.50 -11.47 -0.58
CA GLU A 78 -2.89 -11.41 -1.98
C GLU A 78 -2.04 -12.39 -2.79
N THR A 79 -2.57 -12.93 -3.87
CA THR A 79 -1.75 -13.70 -4.82
C THR A 79 -0.72 -12.81 -5.52
N ALA A 80 0.24 -13.39 -6.23
CA ALA A 80 1.24 -12.62 -6.99
C ALA A 80 0.63 -11.72 -8.09
N ASP A 81 -0.62 -12.00 -8.52
CA ASP A 81 -1.41 -11.19 -9.44
C ASP A 81 -2.47 -10.32 -8.70
N PHE A 82 -2.25 -10.06 -7.41
CA PHE A 82 -3.04 -9.16 -6.54
C PHE A 82 -4.51 -9.57 -6.34
N LYS A 83 -4.84 -10.85 -6.51
CA LYS A 83 -6.18 -11.33 -6.15
C LYS A 83 -6.28 -11.46 -4.63
N PRO A 84 -7.37 -10.98 -4.02
CA PRO A 84 -7.62 -11.11 -2.60
C PRO A 84 -7.62 -12.57 -2.14
N VAL A 85 -6.91 -12.86 -1.06
CA VAL A 85 -6.89 -14.17 -0.38
C VAL A 85 -7.43 -14.02 1.03
N LYS A 86 -6.90 -13.08 1.80
CA LYS A 86 -7.29 -12.87 3.20
C LYS A 86 -6.98 -11.45 3.65
N LEU A 87 -7.87 -10.89 4.46
CA LEU A 87 -7.66 -9.66 5.23
C LEU A 87 -7.93 -9.96 6.71
N GLU A 88 -7.01 -9.56 7.58
CA GLU A 88 -7.16 -9.64 9.02
C GLU A 88 -6.92 -8.25 9.61
N VAL A 89 -7.86 -7.77 10.38
CA VAL A 89 -7.74 -6.51 11.13
C VAL A 89 -7.95 -6.81 12.60
N TYR A 90 -7.02 -6.37 13.41
CA TYR A 90 -7.09 -6.46 14.86
C TYR A 90 -6.90 -5.08 15.44
N ASN A 91 -7.88 -4.61 16.18
CA ASN A 91 -7.87 -3.33 16.87
C ASN A 91 -8.06 -3.54 18.38
N LYS A 92 -7.22 -2.88 19.16
CA LYS A 92 -7.35 -2.80 20.59
C LYS A 92 -7.32 -1.34 21.02
N THR A 93 -8.34 -0.91 21.71
CA THR A 93 -8.45 0.43 22.28
C THR A 93 -8.52 0.34 23.79
N VAL A 94 -7.71 1.12 24.49
CA VAL A 94 -7.78 1.29 25.95
C VAL A 94 -8.10 2.75 26.22
N GLN A 95 -9.23 3.01 26.87
CA GLN A 95 -9.69 4.33 27.25
C GLN A 95 -10.18 4.33 28.70
N ASN A 96 -9.63 5.23 29.52
CA ASN A 96 -10.00 5.35 30.95
C ASN A 96 -9.90 4.01 31.70
N GLY A 97 -8.88 3.18 31.38
CA GLY A 97 -8.68 1.87 31.99
C GLY A 97 -9.60 0.74 31.46
N GLN A 98 -10.56 1.05 30.60
CA GLN A 98 -11.39 0.05 29.92
C GLN A 98 -10.75 -0.34 28.59
N SER A 99 -10.75 -1.65 28.29
CA SER A 99 -10.22 -2.20 27.04
C SER A 99 -11.36 -2.72 26.17
N SER A 100 -11.33 -2.39 24.90
CA SER A 100 -12.14 -3.01 23.86
C SER A 100 -11.24 -3.61 22.78
N GLU A 101 -11.61 -4.77 22.28
CA GLU A 101 -10.88 -5.47 21.21
C GLU A 101 -11.86 -5.81 20.08
N LEU A 102 -11.46 -5.57 18.86
CA LEU A 102 -12.19 -5.95 17.65
C LEU A 102 -11.27 -6.73 16.75
N LYS A 103 -11.71 -7.89 16.34
CA LYS A 103 -11.03 -8.71 15.34
C LYS A 103 -11.95 -8.92 14.14
N THR A 104 -11.47 -8.62 12.96
CA THR A 104 -12.16 -8.88 11.70
C THR A 104 -11.28 -9.76 10.82
N VAL A 105 -11.84 -10.84 10.31
CA VAL A 105 -11.16 -11.74 9.35
C VAL A 105 -12.07 -11.92 8.15
N ALA A 106 -11.61 -11.51 6.97
CA ALA A 106 -12.27 -11.75 5.70
C ALA A 106 -11.43 -12.77 4.88
N ARG A 107 -12.07 -13.84 4.42
CA ARG A 107 -11.49 -14.81 3.49
C ARG A 107 -12.20 -14.74 2.17
N PHE A 108 -11.44 -14.69 1.10
CA PHE A 108 -11.94 -14.43 -0.25
C PHE A 108 -11.90 -15.68 -1.11
N ASN A 109 -13.01 -15.95 -1.80
CA ASN A 109 -13.10 -16.94 -2.86
C ASN A 109 -13.83 -16.29 -4.05
N GLY A 110 -13.07 -15.61 -4.92
CA GLY A 110 -13.60 -14.75 -5.96
C GLY A 110 -14.42 -13.60 -5.38
N THR A 111 -15.71 -13.56 -5.69
CA THR A 111 -16.64 -12.54 -5.19
C THR A 111 -17.25 -12.87 -3.83
N ARG A 112 -17.11 -14.10 -3.37
CA ARG A 112 -17.60 -14.55 -2.07
C ARG A 112 -16.59 -14.16 -0.98
N VAL A 113 -17.10 -13.59 0.10
CA VAL A 113 -16.31 -13.24 1.28
C VAL A 113 -16.92 -13.90 2.50
N ASP A 114 -16.15 -14.75 3.17
CA ASP A 114 -16.49 -15.30 4.48
C ASP A 114 -15.93 -14.36 5.54
N LEU A 115 -16.80 -13.57 6.18
CA LEU A 115 -16.47 -12.52 7.15
C LEU A 115 -16.72 -13.03 8.58
N ASP A 116 -15.71 -12.85 9.43
CA ASP A 116 -15.76 -13.17 10.87
C ASP A 116 -15.32 -11.91 11.65
N THR A 117 -16.23 -11.32 12.41
CA THR A 117 -15.97 -10.13 13.23
C THR A 117 -15.74 -10.48 14.71
N GLY A 118 -15.56 -11.76 15.03
CA GLY A 118 -15.46 -12.26 16.40
C GLY A 118 -16.82 -12.57 17.00
N ASP A 119 -17.72 -11.59 17.03
CA ASP A 119 -19.07 -11.74 17.58
C ASP A 119 -20.07 -12.33 16.56
N ALA A 120 -19.80 -12.16 15.26
CA ALA A 120 -20.68 -12.59 14.18
C ALA A 120 -19.89 -13.19 13.01
N LYS A 121 -20.51 -14.16 12.33
CA LYS A 121 -20.02 -14.72 11.06
C LYS A 121 -21.06 -14.51 9.99
N SER A 122 -20.64 -14.01 8.86
CA SER A 122 -21.48 -13.76 7.69
C SER A 122 -20.80 -14.20 6.42
N VAL A 123 -21.61 -14.41 5.40
CA VAL A 123 -21.15 -14.66 4.04
C VAL A 123 -21.76 -13.57 3.17
N ILE A 124 -20.91 -12.79 2.54
CA ILE A 124 -21.32 -11.73 1.64
C ILE A 124 -20.84 -12.03 0.23
N THR A 125 -21.51 -11.43 -0.75
CA THR A 125 -21.12 -11.53 -2.16
C THR A 125 -20.92 -10.15 -2.71
N ILE A 126 -19.67 -9.83 -3.00
CA ILE A 126 -19.28 -8.54 -3.59
C ILE A 126 -19.43 -8.66 -5.10
N ARG A 127 -20.27 -7.82 -5.68
CA ARG A 127 -20.57 -7.90 -7.13
C ARG A 127 -19.60 -7.13 -8.00
N ARG A 128 -18.90 -6.16 -7.43
CA ARG A 128 -17.91 -5.35 -8.17
C ARG A 128 -16.53 -5.98 -8.08
N PRO A 129 -15.70 -5.93 -9.13
CA PRO A 129 -14.29 -6.26 -9.02
C PRO A 129 -13.62 -5.36 -7.98
N PHE A 130 -12.81 -5.95 -7.11
CA PHE A 130 -12.11 -5.26 -6.05
C PHE A 130 -10.73 -5.86 -5.81
N ILE A 131 -9.91 -5.10 -5.13
CA ILE A 131 -8.61 -5.49 -4.61
C ILE A 131 -8.57 -5.25 -3.10
N LEU A 132 -7.53 -5.72 -2.45
CA LEU A 132 -7.16 -5.28 -1.11
C LEU A 132 -6.22 -4.07 -1.20
N GLU A 133 -6.11 -3.31 -0.12
CA GLU A 133 -5.29 -2.11 -0.06
C GLU A 133 -3.80 -2.44 -0.26
N GLY A 134 -3.09 -1.59 -0.97
CA GLY A 134 -1.63 -1.46 -0.94
C GLY A 134 -0.91 -1.91 -2.19
N ASN A 135 -0.66 -3.18 -2.35
CA ASN A 135 0.31 -3.70 -3.32
C ASN A 135 -0.06 -3.43 -4.78
N TYR A 136 -1.33 -3.60 -5.16
CA TYR A 136 -1.77 -3.37 -6.54
C TYR A 136 -1.51 -1.93 -7.00
N PHE A 137 -1.87 -0.94 -6.19
CA PHE A 137 -1.66 0.46 -6.55
C PHE A 137 -0.18 0.77 -6.71
N MET A 138 0.64 0.32 -5.77
CA MET A 138 2.09 0.56 -5.84
C MET A 138 2.70 -0.13 -7.05
N HIS A 139 2.28 -1.34 -7.38
CA HIS A 139 2.72 -2.04 -8.59
C HIS A 139 2.42 -1.24 -9.86
N GLU A 140 1.19 -0.75 -10.03
CA GLU A 140 0.81 0.04 -11.20
C GLU A 140 1.55 1.38 -11.26
N LEU A 141 1.80 2.02 -10.13
CA LEU A 141 2.58 3.25 -10.06
C LEU A 141 4.05 3.03 -10.43
N ILE A 142 4.69 1.98 -9.89
CA ILE A 142 6.06 1.60 -10.24
C ILE A 142 6.16 1.26 -11.73
N LYS A 143 5.23 0.48 -12.26
CA LYS A 143 5.15 0.12 -13.68
C LYS A 143 4.99 1.34 -14.59
N SER A 144 4.29 2.38 -14.14
CA SER A 144 4.18 3.65 -14.86
C SER A 144 5.45 4.51 -14.78
N GLY A 145 6.46 4.10 -13.99
CA GLY A 145 7.65 4.90 -13.66
C GLY A 145 7.30 6.16 -12.88
N PHE A 146 6.20 6.17 -12.15
CA PHE A 146 5.69 7.33 -11.41
C PHE A 146 5.58 8.60 -12.27
N LYS A 147 5.17 8.44 -13.53
CA LYS A 147 5.01 9.56 -14.44
C LYS A 147 3.98 10.55 -13.89
N THR A 148 4.35 11.82 -13.78
CA THR A 148 3.46 12.90 -13.34
C THR A 148 2.15 12.90 -14.12
N GLY A 149 1.03 13.01 -13.43
CA GLY A 149 -0.31 12.95 -13.98
C GLY A 149 -0.87 11.54 -14.13
N THR A 150 -0.07 10.48 -13.90
CA THR A 150 -0.61 9.10 -13.84
C THR A 150 -1.69 9.01 -12.75
N VAL A 151 -2.81 8.38 -13.09
CA VAL A 151 -3.93 8.13 -12.18
C VAL A 151 -4.27 6.65 -12.19
N VAL A 152 -4.22 6.02 -11.03
CA VAL A 152 -4.66 4.64 -10.81
C VAL A 152 -5.96 4.68 -10.02
N ARG A 153 -6.98 3.93 -10.47
CA ARG A 153 -8.30 3.86 -9.84
C ARG A 153 -8.68 2.40 -9.69
N HIS A 154 -9.15 2.04 -8.50
CA HIS A 154 -9.73 0.72 -8.28
C HIS A 154 -10.67 0.74 -7.08
N HIS A 155 -11.61 -0.21 -7.04
CA HIS A 155 -12.40 -0.45 -5.84
C HIS A 155 -11.57 -1.28 -4.85
N VAL A 156 -11.58 -0.87 -3.60
CA VAL A 156 -10.86 -1.51 -2.49
C VAL A 156 -11.88 -2.04 -1.50
N TYR A 157 -11.72 -3.28 -1.09
CA TYR A 157 -12.54 -3.84 -0.01
C TYR A 157 -11.92 -3.46 1.34
N GLU A 158 -12.64 -2.63 2.08
CA GLU A 158 -12.25 -2.14 3.40
C GLU A 158 -13.44 -2.30 4.37
N PRO A 159 -13.52 -3.42 5.10
CA PRO A 159 -14.69 -3.74 5.94
C PRO A 159 -14.88 -2.81 7.12
N SER A 160 -13.90 -1.98 7.48
CA SER A 160 -14.07 -0.93 8.50
C SER A 160 -14.87 0.26 7.98
N VAL A 161 -15.00 0.39 6.66
CA VAL A 161 -15.78 1.44 5.98
C VAL A 161 -17.14 0.92 5.57
N ASP A 162 -17.14 -0.18 4.83
CA ASP A 162 -18.35 -0.85 4.36
C ASP A 162 -18.07 -2.36 4.25
N THR A 163 -18.92 -3.16 4.87
CA THR A 163 -18.77 -4.62 4.86
C THR A 163 -19.33 -5.28 3.59
N GLU A 164 -20.17 -4.59 2.83
CA GLU A 164 -20.91 -5.13 1.70
C GLU A 164 -20.41 -4.60 0.34
N GLU A 165 -19.96 -3.34 0.30
CA GLU A 165 -19.56 -2.67 -0.94
C GLU A 165 -18.12 -2.16 -0.88
N PRO A 166 -17.30 -2.43 -1.90
CA PRO A 166 -15.96 -1.87 -2.01
C PRO A 166 -16.01 -0.38 -2.33
N VAL A 167 -15.13 0.39 -1.70
CA VAL A 167 -15.01 1.84 -1.88
C VAL A 167 -14.06 2.19 -3.02
N LEU A 168 -14.34 3.24 -3.78
CA LEU A 168 -13.47 3.71 -4.84
C LEU A 168 -12.26 4.44 -4.25
N MET A 169 -11.05 3.94 -4.54
CA MET A 169 -9.80 4.61 -4.25
C MET A 169 -9.16 5.12 -5.55
N ILE A 170 -8.65 6.33 -5.49
CA ILE A 170 -7.93 6.98 -6.59
C ILE A 170 -6.58 7.45 -6.06
N ILE A 171 -5.50 7.08 -6.76
CA ILE A 171 -4.15 7.58 -6.47
C ILE A 171 -3.64 8.31 -7.70
N LYS A 172 -3.14 9.52 -7.51
CA LYS A 172 -2.58 10.37 -8.56
C LYS A 172 -1.13 10.69 -8.26
N VAL A 173 -0.26 10.53 -9.24
CA VAL A 173 1.11 11.07 -9.20
C VAL A 173 1.06 12.57 -9.45
N ILE A 174 1.38 13.37 -8.45
CA ILE A 174 1.39 14.84 -8.54
C ILE A 174 2.69 15.33 -9.16
N GLY A 175 3.83 14.77 -8.72
CA GLY A 175 5.15 15.11 -9.24
C GLY A 175 6.25 14.78 -8.25
N LYS A 176 7.45 15.34 -8.48
CA LYS A 176 8.55 15.27 -7.51
C LYS A 176 8.56 16.53 -6.67
N GLU A 177 8.80 16.37 -5.38
CA GLU A 177 8.91 17.47 -4.42
C GLU A 177 10.08 17.25 -3.47
N ASP A 178 10.69 18.33 -3.05
CA ASP A 178 11.72 18.32 -2.02
C ASP A 178 11.05 18.39 -0.64
N VAL A 179 11.20 17.31 0.13
CA VAL A 179 10.51 17.11 1.41
C VAL A 179 11.52 16.99 2.54
N LEU A 180 11.31 17.75 3.61
CA LEU A 180 12.14 17.62 4.82
C LEU A 180 11.74 16.36 5.60
N ILE A 181 12.68 15.43 5.74
CA ILE A 181 12.53 14.16 6.47
C ILE A 181 13.70 14.05 7.46
N ASN A 182 13.42 13.98 8.75
CA ASN A 182 14.44 13.80 9.79
C ASN A 182 15.62 14.78 9.70
N GLY A 183 15.35 16.06 9.37
CA GLY A 183 16.35 17.12 9.26
C GLY A 183 17.14 17.15 7.93
N SER A 184 16.84 16.26 6.98
CA SER A 184 17.43 16.23 5.65
C SER A 184 16.36 16.39 4.56
N THR A 185 16.68 17.14 3.51
CA THR A 185 15.81 17.29 2.34
C THR A 185 16.00 16.11 1.41
N LYS A 186 14.89 15.48 1.02
CA LYS A 186 14.85 14.37 0.06
C LYS A 186 13.93 14.73 -1.10
N SER A 187 14.35 14.47 -2.33
CA SER A 187 13.52 14.61 -3.52
C SER A 187 12.68 13.34 -3.67
N LEU A 188 11.37 13.43 -3.40
CA LEU A 188 10.43 12.33 -3.34
C LEU A 188 9.29 12.52 -4.34
N ILE A 189 8.62 11.44 -4.69
CA ILE A 189 7.44 11.43 -5.54
C ILE A 189 6.23 11.71 -4.65
N HIS A 190 5.50 12.76 -4.96
CA HIS A 190 4.25 13.11 -4.28
C HIS A 190 3.07 12.36 -4.90
N LEU A 191 2.36 11.60 -4.09
CA LEU A 191 1.14 10.89 -4.43
C LEU A 191 -0.04 11.49 -3.65
N GLY A 192 -1.09 11.87 -4.37
CA GLY A 192 -2.35 12.26 -3.77
C GLY A 192 -3.34 11.09 -3.78
N TYR A 193 -3.93 10.78 -2.64
CA TYR A 193 -4.94 9.74 -2.46
C TYR A 193 -6.30 10.36 -2.24
N ALA A 194 -7.31 9.83 -2.90
CA ALA A 194 -8.71 10.14 -2.65
C ALA A 194 -9.49 8.83 -2.47
N ILE A 195 -10.21 8.72 -1.37
CA ILE A 195 -11.12 7.61 -1.07
C ILE A 195 -12.52 8.20 -1.07
N GLU A 196 -13.45 7.54 -1.78
CA GLU A 196 -14.84 7.99 -1.91
C GLU A 196 -15.47 8.25 -0.54
N ASN A 197 -16.05 9.46 -0.38
CA ASN A 197 -16.65 9.95 0.88
C ASN A 197 -15.72 9.99 2.11
N MET A 198 -14.42 9.81 1.90
CA MET A 198 -13.39 9.83 2.92
C MET A 198 -12.29 10.84 2.55
N LYS A 199 -11.29 10.91 3.40
CA LYS A 199 -10.24 11.92 3.42
C LYS A 199 -9.32 11.88 2.20
N ASN A 200 -8.81 13.05 1.84
CA ASN A 200 -7.62 13.16 1.04
C ASN A 200 -6.38 12.87 1.89
N MET A 201 -5.44 12.10 1.35
CA MET A 201 -4.16 11.80 1.96
C MET A 201 -3.07 12.12 0.96
N ASP A 202 -1.90 12.53 1.46
CA ASP A 202 -0.70 12.72 0.68
C ASP A 202 0.37 11.73 1.12
N ALA A 203 1.06 11.11 0.17
CA ALA A 203 2.23 10.30 0.46
C ALA A 203 3.42 10.74 -0.38
N TYR A 204 4.60 10.62 0.20
CA TYR A 204 5.88 10.92 -0.44
C TYR A 204 6.70 9.64 -0.46
N VAL A 205 6.93 9.12 -1.66
CA VAL A 205 7.59 7.83 -1.87
C VAL A 205 8.89 8.02 -2.66
N ASP A 206 9.82 7.09 -2.53
CA ASP A 206 11.00 7.04 -3.39
C ASP A 206 10.72 6.30 -4.72
N GLY A 207 11.76 6.14 -5.54
CA GLY A 207 11.65 5.47 -6.85
C GLY A 207 11.33 3.99 -6.77
N ASP A 208 11.55 3.36 -5.63
CA ASP A 208 11.22 1.95 -5.37
C ASP A 208 9.81 1.78 -4.80
N GLY A 209 9.10 2.88 -4.51
CA GLY A 209 7.75 2.88 -3.94
C GLY A 209 7.72 2.79 -2.42
N ILE A 210 8.85 2.99 -1.74
CA ILE A 210 8.89 3.02 -0.28
C ILE A 210 8.36 4.37 0.21
N THR A 211 7.37 4.35 1.09
CA THR A 211 6.80 5.56 1.68
C THR A 211 7.76 6.15 2.72
N HIS A 212 8.21 7.38 2.49
CA HIS A 212 9.03 8.15 3.43
C HIS A 212 8.19 9.02 4.36
N LYS A 213 7.07 9.52 3.86
CA LYS A 213 6.14 10.34 4.63
C LYS A 213 4.72 10.14 4.12
N MET A 214 3.76 10.07 5.03
CA MET A 214 2.33 10.13 4.72
C MET A 214 1.67 11.18 5.60
N ILE A 215 0.71 11.91 5.04
CA ILE A 215 -0.05 12.95 5.72
C ILE A 215 -1.53 12.63 5.54
N ILE A 216 -2.25 12.57 6.65
CA ILE A 216 -3.70 12.35 6.67
C ILE A 216 -4.33 13.53 7.40
N MET A 217 -5.22 14.25 6.72
CA MET A 217 -5.99 15.32 7.34
C MET A 217 -7.26 14.75 7.97
N MET A 218 -7.40 14.87 9.28
CA MET A 218 -8.53 14.33 10.04
C MET A 218 -9.25 15.47 10.78
N LEU A 219 -10.34 16.00 10.22
CA LEU A 219 -11.01 17.19 10.76
C LEU A 219 -9.99 18.34 10.91
N ASN A 220 -9.68 18.71 12.16
CA ASN A 220 -8.72 19.77 12.48
C ASN A 220 -7.32 19.22 12.85
N ASN A 221 -7.08 17.93 12.69
CA ASN A 221 -5.80 17.30 13.05
C ASN A 221 -5.05 16.83 11.80
N ARG A 222 -3.75 16.98 11.83
CA ARG A 222 -2.83 16.48 10.84
C ARG A 222 -2.05 15.31 11.42
N LEU A 223 -2.38 14.09 10.97
CA LEU A 223 -1.61 12.90 11.30
C LEU A 223 -0.49 12.75 10.28
N GLU A 224 0.73 12.59 10.76
CA GLU A 224 1.89 12.31 9.92
C GLU A 224 2.51 10.96 10.31
N MET A 225 2.87 10.18 9.31
CA MET A 225 3.67 8.98 9.42
C MET A 225 5.01 9.24 8.72
N ILE A 226 6.13 9.13 9.44
CA ILE A 226 7.47 9.50 8.93
C ILE A 226 8.42 8.34 9.13
N LEU A 227 9.06 7.89 8.04
CA LEU A 227 10.09 6.83 8.03
C LEU A 227 11.26 7.22 8.94
N LYS A 228 11.68 6.27 9.81
CA LYS A 228 12.81 6.45 10.75
C LYS A 228 14.15 6.32 10.05
#